data_be204a44d1a360b5f2be4153dde88d7f
#
_entry.id   be204a44d1a360b5f2be4153dde88d7f
#
_cell.length_a   1.000
_cell.length_b   1.000
_cell.length_c   1.000
_cell.angle_alpha   90.00
_cell.angle_beta   90.00
_cell.angle_gamma   90.00
#
_symmetry.space_group_name_H-M   'P 1'
#
loop_
_entity.id
_entity.type
_entity.pdbx_description
1 polymer ?
#
loop_
_entity_poly.entity_id
_entity_poly.type
_entity_poly.pdbx_seq_one_letter_code
_entity_poly.pdbx_strand_id
1 'polypeptide(L)'
;MLKIYNTLNRKKENFKPIRKGKVGLYSCGPTVYNYAHIGNLRAYIFADILKRVLKYNNYSVKHVINITDIGHLVSDADEGEDKMVKALKREGKELNKKSMKEMANFYAKSFYQDIKELNILKANKFPKATKHIKCMVKMIQQIQKNGYAYETSDAIYFNTHKLQNYGYLARLDTKKFCPRARIKTNPEKKNITDFALWFKATGEKKTHLMQWNSPWGKGWPGWHIECSAMSTKHLKQPFDIHTGGIDHIPVHHTNEIAQAQAAQNKPLANYWLHNEFLILDKEKMAKSGEGFITLSSLITKGFNPLAYRYLCLSAHYRSPLSFSWENLTAAQNALNNLNNLISQYPQPSKIIEPIKKEFLTTINNDLDTPGALAILWDLIKSNQPNNKKMATLLEFDKVLGLKFNKIKKTSLKIPDEIKKLSKKREELRQQKKWSEADQIREEIEKLSFSIEDTPKGTKINKI
;
A
#
# COMPACT_ATOMS: atom_id res chain seq x y z
N MET A 1 7.72 -23.12 -0.55
CA MET A 1 8.69 -22.15 0.02
C MET A 1 8.38 -20.77 -0.54
N LEU A 2 8.41 -19.72 0.27
CA LEU A 2 8.13 -18.35 -0.17
C LEU A 2 9.28 -17.84 -1.05
N LYS A 3 8.94 -17.37 -2.25
CA LYS A 3 9.84 -16.67 -3.17
C LYS A 3 9.37 -15.23 -3.30
N ILE A 4 10.29 -14.27 -3.28
CA ILE A 4 10.01 -12.83 -3.43
C ILE A 4 11.01 -12.21 -4.39
N TYR A 5 10.55 -11.27 -5.20
CA TYR A 5 11.43 -10.53 -6.09
C TYR A 5 12.21 -9.48 -5.30
N ASN A 6 13.53 -9.62 -5.28
CA ASN A 6 14.40 -8.65 -4.62
C ASN A 6 14.91 -7.64 -5.66
N THR A 7 14.47 -6.38 -5.51
CA THR A 7 14.89 -5.29 -6.41
C THR A 7 16.41 -5.09 -6.39
N LEU A 8 17.06 -5.36 -5.27
CA LEU A 8 18.51 -5.22 -5.15
C LEU A 8 19.24 -6.11 -6.17
N ASN A 9 18.81 -7.35 -6.30
CA ASN A 9 19.41 -8.37 -7.16
C ASN A 9 18.64 -8.60 -8.46
N ARG A 10 17.48 -7.93 -8.66
CA ARG A 10 16.62 -8.04 -9.85
C ARG A 10 16.17 -9.46 -10.18
N LYS A 11 15.98 -10.32 -9.16
CA LYS A 11 15.53 -11.71 -9.34
C LYS A 11 14.62 -12.17 -8.23
N LYS A 12 13.83 -13.21 -8.49
CA LYS A 12 13.06 -13.91 -7.46
C LYS A 12 14.00 -14.78 -6.63
N GLU A 13 13.97 -14.65 -5.34
CA GLU A 13 14.81 -15.36 -4.38
C GLU A 13 13.96 -16.13 -3.39
N ASN A 14 14.45 -17.26 -2.91
CA ASN A 14 13.87 -17.95 -1.76
C ASN A 14 14.07 -17.08 -0.51
N PHE A 15 12.96 -16.70 0.12
CA PHE A 15 13.03 -15.87 1.31
C PHE A 15 13.66 -16.63 2.47
N LYS A 16 14.71 -16.04 3.05
CA LYS A 16 15.41 -16.54 4.25
C LYS A 16 15.49 -15.41 5.27
N PRO A 17 14.77 -15.49 6.40
CA PRO A 17 14.86 -14.46 7.43
C PRO A 17 16.20 -14.49 8.15
N ILE A 18 16.66 -13.34 8.64
CA ILE A 18 17.88 -13.20 9.44
C ILE A 18 17.79 -14.03 10.73
N ARG A 19 16.58 -14.10 11.29
CA ARG A 19 16.31 -14.89 12.50
C ARG A 19 15.19 -15.88 12.21
N LYS A 20 15.45 -17.16 12.46
CA LYS A 20 14.45 -18.23 12.25
C LYS A 20 13.08 -17.84 12.83
N GLY A 21 12.05 -17.90 12.01
CA GLY A 21 10.67 -17.64 12.40
C GLY A 21 10.31 -16.16 12.65
N LYS A 22 11.24 -15.21 12.56
CA LYS A 22 11.01 -13.78 12.84
C LYS A 22 11.43 -12.93 11.65
N VAL A 23 10.61 -11.94 11.29
CA VAL A 23 10.85 -11.04 10.16
C VAL A 23 10.71 -9.58 10.60
N GLY A 24 11.72 -8.77 10.34
CA GLY A 24 11.68 -7.32 10.42
C GLY A 24 11.23 -6.73 9.07
N LEU A 25 10.10 -6.04 9.04
CA LEU A 25 9.55 -5.38 7.86
C LEU A 25 9.48 -3.87 8.10
N TYR A 26 10.11 -3.09 7.24
CA TYR A 26 9.97 -1.63 7.21
C TYR A 26 9.28 -1.20 5.92
N SER A 27 8.31 -0.32 6.03
CA SER A 27 7.64 0.31 4.87
C SER A 27 7.73 1.82 5.00
N CYS A 28 8.13 2.50 3.94
CA CYS A 28 8.07 3.96 3.89
C CYS A 28 6.65 4.43 4.10
N GLY A 29 6.47 5.29 5.10
CA GLY A 29 5.19 5.83 5.51
C GLY A 29 4.84 7.16 4.85
N PRO A 30 3.68 7.75 5.16
CA PRO A 30 3.24 8.99 4.54
C PRO A 30 3.99 10.20 5.09
N THR A 31 4.20 11.20 4.22
CA THR A 31 4.46 12.58 4.64
C THR A 31 3.11 13.25 4.89
N VAL A 32 2.86 13.63 6.14
CA VAL A 32 1.51 14.01 6.61
C VAL A 32 1.22 15.51 6.42
N TYR A 33 1.29 15.98 5.19
CA TYR A 33 0.92 17.34 4.76
C TYR A 33 -0.36 17.37 3.90
N ASN A 34 -0.88 16.20 3.54
CA ASN A 34 -2.11 16.01 2.78
C ASN A 34 -2.70 14.62 3.07
N TYR A 35 -3.92 14.38 2.60
CA TYR A 35 -4.50 13.04 2.56
C TYR A 35 -3.62 12.08 1.73
N ALA A 36 -3.64 10.80 2.08
CA ALA A 36 -3.09 9.78 1.20
C ALA A 36 -4.00 9.62 -0.03
N HIS A 37 -3.44 9.75 -1.22
CA HIS A 37 -4.19 9.43 -2.44
C HIS A 37 -4.20 7.91 -2.68
N ILE A 38 -5.10 7.43 -3.53
CA ILE A 38 -5.25 5.99 -3.79
C ILE A 38 -3.95 5.33 -4.27
N GLY A 39 -3.10 6.00 -5.03
CA GLY A 39 -1.79 5.49 -5.42
C GLY A 39 -0.88 5.19 -4.22
N ASN A 40 -0.86 6.06 -3.19
CA ASN A 40 -0.14 5.76 -1.94
C ASN A 40 -0.75 4.55 -1.22
N LEU A 41 -2.08 4.48 -1.17
CA LEU A 41 -2.79 3.39 -0.48
C LEU A 41 -2.54 2.03 -1.14
N ARG A 42 -2.27 1.97 -2.46
CA ARG A 42 -1.81 0.76 -3.15
C ARG A 42 -0.52 0.20 -2.53
N ALA A 43 0.45 1.06 -2.21
CA ALA A 43 1.71 0.63 -1.58
C ALA A 43 1.46 0.02 -0.19
N TYR A 44 0.52 0.56 0.58
CA TYR A 44 0.18 -0.01 1.90
C TYR A 44 -0.63 -1.30 1.80
N ILE A 45 -1.49 -1.46 0.77
CA ILE A 45 -2.16 -2.74 0.47
C ILE A 45 -1.11 -3.80 0.11
N PHE A 46 -0.15 -3.46 -0.74
CA PHE A 46 0.97 -4.35 -1.07
C PHE A 46 1.76 -4.78 0.17
N ALA A 47 2.16 -3.83 1.02
CA ALA A 47 2.88 -4.14 2.26
C ALA A 47 2.04 -5.01 3.24
N ASP A 48 0.71 -4.83 3.24
CA ASP A 48 -0.21 -5.66 4.01
C ASP A 48 -0.29 -7.09 3.47
N ILE A 49 -0.39 -7.26 2.15
CA ILE A 49 -0.38 -8.59 1.53
C ILE A 49 0.92 -9.32 1.84
N LEU A 50 2.08 -8.65 1.70
CA LEU A 50 3.36 -9.22 2.10
C LEU A 50 3.36 -9.65 3.56
N LYS A 51 2.89 -8.80 4.48
CA LYS A 51 2.78 -9.11 5.91
C LYS A 51 1.86 -10.31 6.16
N ARG A 52 0.71 -10.38 5.46
CA ARG A 52 -0.24 -11.50 5.59
C ARG A 52 0.35 -12.80 5.08
N VAL A 53 1.04 -12.77 3.93
CA VAL A 53 1.73 -13.95 3.37
C VAL A 53 2.84 -14.43 4.29
N LEU A 54 3.65 -13.54 4.86
CA LEU A 54 4.65 -13.91 5.86
C LEU A 54 4.01 -14.56 7.08
N LYS A 55 2.92 -13.99 7.62
CA LYS A 55 2.18 -14.60 8.75
C LYS A 55 1.55 -15.93 8.37
N TYR A 56 1.02 -16.07 7.16
CA TYR A 56 0.44 -17.32 6.66
C TYR A 56 1.49 -18.43 6.50
N ASN A 57 2.75 -18.05 6.26
CA ASN A 57 3.92 -18.93 6.31
C ASN A 57 4.52 -19.07 7.74
N ASN A 58 3.75 -18.75 8.79
CA ASN A 58 4.11 -18.90 10.21
C ASN A 58 5.28 -18.01 10.67
N TYR A 59 5.60 -16.91 9.98
CA TYR A 59 6.57 -15.94 10.48
C TYR A 59 5.93 -14.96 11.45
N SER A 60 6.64 -14.67 12.55
CA SER A 60 6.34 -13.54 13.45
C SER A 60 6.89 -12.26 12.82
N VAL A 61 6.02 -11.35 12.37
CA VAL A 61 6.41 -10.14 11.64
C VAL A 61 6.38 -8.92 12.56
N LYS A 62 7.51 -8.24 12.70
CA LYS A 62 7.61 -6.92 13.31
C LYS A 62 7.60 -5.86 12.21
N HIS A 63 6.44 -5.26 11.97
CA HIS A 63 6.22 -4.26 10.94
C HIS A 63 6.33 -2.84 11.50
N VAL A 64 7.11 -1.99 10.85
CA VAL A 64 7.29 -0.57 11.17
C VAL A 64 6.95 0.27 9.95
N ILE A 65 6.09 1.29 10.12
CA ILE A 65 5.74 2.29 9.11
C ILE A 65 5.99 3.66 9.73
N ASN A 66 6.88 4.47 9.16
CA ASN A 66 7.14 5.81 9.69
C ASN A 66 5.98 6.78 9.42
N ILE A 67 5.97 7.86 10.19
CA ILE A 67 5.16 9.05 9.91
C ILE A 67 6.13 10.22 9.78
N THR A 68 6.28 10.72 8.56
CA THR A 68 7.09 11.91 8.29
C THR A 68 6.26 13.15 8.61
N ASP A 69 6.46 13.65 9.82
CA ASP A 69 5.79 14.83 10.39
C ASP A 69 6.73 16.04 10.47
N ILE A 70 7.75 16.06 9.63
CA ILE A 70 8.67 17.18 9.38
C ILE A 70 8.42 17.70 7.98
N GLY A 71 8.54 19.02 7.78
CA GLY A 71 8.50 19.62 6.46
C GLY A 71 9.76 19.30 5.66
N HIS A 72 9.55 18.85 4.43
CA HIS A 72 10.63 18.63 3.45
C HIS A 72 10.39 19.43 2.20
N LEU A 73 11.46 19.79 1.50
CA LEU A 73 11.44 20.53 0.26
C LEU A 73 10.68 19.75 -0.83
N VAL A 74 10.10 20.47 -1.78
CA VAL A 74 9.20 19.85 -2.79
C VAL A 74 9.95 18.90 -3.70
N SER A 75 11.22 19.20 -4.02
CA SER A 75 12.02 18.36 -4.91
C SER A 75 12.88 17.36 -4.13
N ASP A 76 13.07 16.17 -4.72
CA ASP A 76 14.02 15.16 -4.21
C ASP A 76 15.48 15.60 -4.33
N ALA A 77 15.73 16.75 -5.00
CA ALA A 77 17.04 17.38 -5.17
C ALA A 77 17.36 18.41 -4.06
N ASP A 78 16.64 18.40 -2.93
CA ASP A 78 16.80 19.31 -1.80
C ASP A 78 16.48 20.79 -2.12
N GLU A 79 15.55 21.05 -3.06
CA GLU A 79 15.16 22.39 -3.50
C GLU A 79 13.64 22.63 -3.41
N GLY A 80 13.27 23.92 -3.38
CA GLY A 80 11.89 24.39 -3.40
C GLY A 80 11.31 24.70 -2.03
N GLU A 81 10.02 25.04 -1.99
CA GLU A 81 9.29 25.38 -0.77
C GLU A 81 9.00 24.13 0.08
N ASP A 82 8.96 24.29 1.40
CA ASP A 82 8.55 23.22 2.31
C ASP A 82 7.10 22.76 2.05
N LYS A 83 6.90 21.45 1.84
CA LYS A 83 5.59 20.83 1.55
C LYS A 83 4.56 21.12 2.64
N MET A 84 4.97 21.16 3.91
CA MET A 84 4.05 21.44 5.02
C MET A 84 3.70 22.92 5.11
N VAL A 85 4.65 23.83 4.83
CA VAL A 85 4.40 25.28 4.72
C VAL A 85 3.42 25.55 3.59
N LYS A 86 3.63 24.93 2.42
CA LYS A 86 2.71 25.03 1.28
C LYS A 86 1.30 24.53 1.65
N ALA A 87 1.20 23.46 2.42
CA ALA A 87 -0.08 22.94 2.89
C ALA A 87 -0.77 23.88 3.88
N LEU A 88 -0.04 24.48 4.83
CA LEU A 88 -0.59 25.48 5.75
C LEU A 88 -1.16 26.69 4.99
N LYS A 89 -0.41 27.21 3.99
CA LYS A 89 -0.87 28.29 3.12
C LYS A 89 -2.17 27.92 2.38
N ARG A 90 -2.21 26.72 1.80
CA ARG A 90 -3.41 26.18 1.11
C ARG A 90 -4.63 26.14 2.02
N GLU A 91 -4.43 25.83 3.31
CA GLU A 91 -5.50 25.72 4.30
C GLU A 91 -5.80 27.03 5.04
N GLY A 92 -5.16 28.15 4.69
CA GLY A 92 -5.33 29.44 5.33
C GLY A 92 -4.92 29.46 6.82
N LYS A 93 -3.97 28.58 7.21
CA LYS A 93 -3.52 28.45 8.60
C LYS A 93 -2.27 29.30 8.85
N GLU A 94 -2.12 29.76 10.09
CA GLU A 94 -0.92 30.47 10.52
C GLU A 94 0.35 29.64 10.33
N LEU A 95 1.41 30.30 9.87
CA LEU A 95 2.73 29.69 9.63
C LEU A 95 3.53 29.58 10.94
N ASN A 96 3.16 28.62 11.79
CA ASN A 96 3.84 28.38 13.06
C ASN A 96 3.94 26.87 13.39
N LYS A 97 4.77 26.54 14.39
CA LYS A 97 5.01 25.15 14.82
C LYS A 97 3.75 24.45 15.33
N LYS A 98 2.81 25.19 15.95
CA LYS A 98 1.56 24.65 16.49
C LYS A 98 0.65 24.19 15.36
N SER A 99 0.39 25.07 14.40
CA SER A 99 -0.43 24.77 13.22
C SER A 99 0.15 23.61 12.41
N MET A 100 1.47 23.56 12.24
CA MET A 100 2.15 22.46 11.55
C MET A 100 1.96 21.11 12.26
N LYS A 101 2.09 21.08 13.59
CA LYS A 101 1.88 19.88 14.40
C LYS A 101 0.42 19.43 14.37
N GLU A 102 -0.53 20.36 14.43
CA GLU A 102 -1.97 20.07 14.37
C GLU A 102 -2.33 19.47 13.00
N MET A 103 -1.86 20.08 11.92
CA MET A 103 -2.03 19.59 10.55
C MET A 103 -1.44 18.19 10.38
N ALA A 104 -0.19 17.97 10.82
CA ALA A 104 0.44 16.66 10.75
C ALA A 104 -0.33 15.60 11.53
N ASN A 105 -0.87 15.94 12.70
CA ASN A 105 -1.70 15.01 13.48
C ASN A 105 -3.03 14.72 12.79
N PHE A 106 -3.65 15.71 12.16
CA PHE A 106 -4.89 15.55 11.39
C PHE A 106 -4.72 14.56 10.25
N TYR A 107 -3.72 14.78 9.38
CA TYR A 107 -3.47 13.88 8.25
C TYR A 107 -2.97 12.51 8.67
N ALA A 108 -2.19 12.40 9.75
CA ALA A 108 -1.83 11.10 10.32
C ALA A 108 -3.06 10.32 10.81
N LYS A 109 -4.03 11.01 11.43
CA LYS A 109 -5.31 10.39 11.87
C LYS A 109 -6.13 9.91 10.66
N SER A 110 -6.20 10.71 9.60
CA SER A 110 -6.86 10.32 8.36
C SER A 110 -6.20 9.07 7.76
N PHE A 111 -4.88 9.03 7.67
CA PHE A 111 -4.15 7.84 7.20
C PHE A 111 -4.46 6.59 8.04
N TYR A 112 -4.55 6.72 9.37
CA TYR A 112 -4.92 5.57 10.22
C TYR A 112 -6.35 5.10 9.97
N GLN A 113 -7.26 5.99 9.63
CA GLN A 113 -8.61 5.61 9.24
C GLN A 113 -8.61 4.89 7.89
N ASP A 114 -7.89 5.40 6.89
CA ASP A 114 -7.81 4.79 5.56
C ASP A 114 -7.29 3.34 5.63
N ILE A 115 -6.20 3.09 6.38
CA ILE A 115 -5.66 1.73 6.54
C ILE A 115 -6.63 0.79 7.28
N LYS A 116 -7.45 1.32 8.19
CA LYS A 116 -8.50 0.54 8.89
C LYS A 116 -9.64 0.17 7.95
N GLU A 117 -10.13 1.12 7.14
CA GLU A 117 -11.19 0.88 6.14
C GLU A 117 -10.74 -0.15 5.09
N LEU A 118 -9.50 -0.06 4.62
CA LEU A 118 -8.89 -1.01 3.69
C LEU A 118 -8.54 -2.36 4.31
N ASN A 119 -8.85 -2.61 5.59
CA ASN A 119 -8.51 -3.83 6.31
C ASN A 119 -7.00 -4.16 6.30
N ILE A 120 -6.17 -3.14 6.33
CA ILE A 120 -4.72 -3.29 6.44
C ILE A 120 -4.36 -3.63 7.88
N LEU A 121 -3.56 -4.67 8.10
CA LEU A 121 -3.11 -5.09 9.43
C LEU A 121 -2.22 -4.01 10.06
N LYS A 122 -2.65 -3.49 11.21
CA LYS A 122 -1.94 -2.45 11.95
C LYS A 122 -0.44 -2.80 12.09
N ALA A 123 0.44 -1.85 11.77
CA ALA A 123 1.86 -2.02 12.02
C ALA A 123 2.15 -2.07 13.54
N ASN A 124 3.26 -2.70 13.91
CA ASN A 124 3.66 -2.79 15.33
C ASN A 124 4.13 -1.43 15.88
N LYS A 125 4.66 -0.57 15.00
CA LYS A 125 5.14 0.76 15.33
C LYS A 125 4.85 1.74 14.19
N PHE A 126 4.49 2.96 14.58
CA PHE A 126 4.38 4.13 13.70
C PHE A 126 5.28 5.24 14.26
N PRO A 127 6.62 5.15 14.09
CA PRO A 127 7.53 6.18 14.58
C PRO A 127 7.33 7.49 13.83
N LYS A 128 7.24 8.60 14.58
CA LYS A 128 7.22 9.96 14.04
C LYS A 128 8.64 10.49 13.89
N ALA A 129 8.94 11.14 12.77
CA ALA A 129 10.26 11.72 12.49
C ALA A 129 10.67 12.74 13.56
N THR A 130 9.75 13.63 13.97
CA THR A 130 9.98 14.62 15.05
C THR A 130 10.42 14.01 16.38
N LYS A 131 10.10 12.76 16.65
CA LYS A 131 10.48 12.03 17.88
C LYS A 131 11.79 11.26 17.75
N HIS A 132 12.44 11.34 16.57
CA HIS A 132 13.64 10.56 16.26
C HIS A 132 14.85 11.41 15.89
N ILE A 133 14.80 12.73 16.05
CA ILE A 133 15.88 13.68 15.73
C ILE A 133 17.22 13.26 16.33
N LYS A 134 17.23 12.90 17.61
CA LYS A 134 18.50 12.46 18.28
C LYS A 134 19.12 11.22 17.62
N CYS A 135 18.30 10.33 17.03
CA CYS A 135 18.80 9.15 16.34
C CYS A 135 19.38 9.52 14.98
N MET A 136 18.75 10.46 14.28
CA MET A 136 19.22 10.99 13.00
C MET A 136 20.55 11.71 13.19
N VAL A 137 20.65 12.62 14.15
CA VAL A 137 21.90 13.31 14.50
C VAL A 137 23.02 12.31 14.79
N LYS A 138 22.78 11.29 15.62
CA LYS A 138 23.78 10.26 15.91
C LYS A 138 24.24 9.50 14.68
N MET A 139 23.33 9.17 13.78
CA MET A 139 23.66 8.49 12.53
C MET A 139 24.51 9.39 11.62
N ILE A 140 24.16 10.67 11.50
CA ILE A 140 24.92 11.66 10.70
C ILE A 140 26.33 11.83 11.28
N GLN A 141 26.47 11.97 12.60
CA GLN A 141 27.79 12.04 13.26
C GLN A 141 28.65 10.81 12.94
N GLN A 142 28.03 9.62 12.91
CA GLN A 142 28.76 8.39 12.57
C GLN A 142 29.18 8.38 11.10
N ILE A 143 28.30 8.81 10.17
CA ILE A 143 28.61 8.97 8.74
C ILE A 143 29.77 9.96 8.55
N GLN A 144 29.75 11.07 9.28
CA GLN A 144 30.81 12.10 9.24
C GLN A 144 32.12 11.57 9.80
N LYS A 145 32.08 10.87 10.97
CA LYS A 145 33.25 10.23 11.57
C LYS A 145 33.91 9.22 10.63
N ASN A 146 33.12 8.50 9.86
CA ASN A 146 33.60 7.53 8.87
C ASN A 146 34.07 8.20 7.56
N GLY A 147 34.02 9.54 7.48
CA GLY A 147 34.53 10.31 6.36
C GLY A 147 33.63 10.42 5.14
N TYR A 148 32.34 10.01 5.24
CA TYR A 148 31.38 10.04 4.13
C TYR A 148 30.54 11.33 4.07
N ALA A 149 30.72 12.28 4.98
CA ALA A 149 30.01 13.54 4.96
C ALA A 149 30.97 14.73 5.05
N TYR A 150 30.53 15.87 4.53
CA TYR A 150 31.24 17.15 4.61
C TYR A 150 30.27 18.28 4.92
N GLU A 151 30.79 19.36 5.43
CA GLU A 151 30.05 20.54 5.84
C GLU A 151 30.15 21.63 4.81
N THR A 152 29.05 22.35 4.58
CA THR A 152 28.94 23.56 3.76
C THR A 152 28.30 24.66 4.60
N SER A 153 28.15 25.86 4.03
CA SER A 153 27.49 26.98 4.68
C SER A 153 26.02 26.68 5.04
N ASP A 154 25.33 25.84 4.25
CA ASP A 154 23.88 25.61 4.29
C ASP A 154 23.46 24.21 4.76
N ALA A 155 24.37 23.22 4.76
CA ALA A 155 24.03 21.84 5.14
C ALA A 155 25.25 20.97 5.49
N ILE A 156 24.96 19.78 6.01
CA ILE A 156 25.86 18.63 6.02
C ILE A 156 25.45 17.72 4.87
N TYR A 157 26.34 17.53 3.90
CA TYR A 157 26.09 16.70 2.71
C TYR A 157 26.76 15.34 2.82
N PHE A 158 26.10 14.33 2.28
CA PHE A 158 26.69 13.02 2.03
C PHE A 158 27.54 13.08 0.76
N ASN A 159 28.79 12.61 0.82
CA ASN A 159 29.69 12.52 -0.32
C ASN A 159 29.50 11.17 -1.03
N THR A 160 28.72 11.16 -2.09
CA THR A 160 28.33 9.95 -2.81
C THR A 160 29.51 9.29 -3.52
N HIS A 161 30.51 10.03 -3.99
CA HIS A 161 31.70 9.51 -4.67
C HIS A 161 32.61 8.68 -3.75
N LYS A 162 32.52 8.86 -2.44
CA LYS A 162 33.25 8.03 -1.47
C LYS A 162 32.68 6.64 -1.30
N LEU A 163 31.42 6.40 -1.71
CA LEU A 163 30.78 5.10 -1.61
C LEU A 163 30.86 4.38 -2.97
N GLN A 164 31.73 3.39 -3.08
CA GLN A 164 32.04 2.69 -4.33
C GLN A 164 30.81 2.12 -5.07
N ASN A 165 29.79 1.66 -4.34
CA ASN A 165 28.59 1.07 -4.88
C ASN A 165 27.37 1.99 -4.81
N TYR A 166 27.56 3.32 -4.72
CA TYR A 166 26.45 4.26 -4.73
C TYR A 166 25.61 4.11 -6.01
N GLY A 167 24.30 4.09 -5.88
CA GLY A 167 23.41 3.93 -7.02
C GLY A 167 23.14 2.48 -7.46
N TYR A 168 23.72 1.47 -6.80
CA TYR A 168 23.57 0.07 -7.20
C TYR A 168 22.10 -0.38 -7.28
N LEU A 169 21.25 -0.01 -6.31
CA LEU A 169 19.82 -0.34 -6.32
C LEU A 169 19.11 0.19 -7.58
N ALA A 170 19.42 1.41 -7.95
CA ALA A 170 18.82 2.11 -9.09
C ALA A 170 19.54 1.82 -10.42
N ARG A 171 20.71 1.13 -10.39
CA ARG A 171 21.61 0.97 -11.53
C ARG A 171 22.01 2.31 -12.16
N LEU A 172 22.29 3.30 -11.31
CA LEU A 172 22.69 4.62 -11.75
C LEU A 172 24.09 4.54 -12.36
N ASP A 173 24.21 5.01 -13.58
CA ASP A 173 25.52 5.35 -14.15
C ASP A 173 25.91 6.75 -13.65
N THR A 174 26.58 6.78 -12.49
CA THR A 174 26.98 8.04 -11.85
C THR A 174 27.92 8.89 -12.69
N LYS A 175 28.58 8.29 -13.69
CA LYS A 175 29.48 8.98 -14.65
C LYS A 175 28.70 9.71 -15.74
N LYS A 176 27.48 9.26 -16.05
CA LYS A 176 26.61 9.84 -17.08
C LYS A 176 25.51 10.72 -16.52
N PHE A 177 25.52 10.97 -15.19
CA PHE A 177 24.50 11.80 -14.56
C PHE A 177 24.68 13.26 -14.96
N CYS A 178 24.00 13.67 -16.05
CA CYS A 178 23.88 15.08 -16.42
C CYS A 178 22.68 15.69 -15.71
N PRO A 179 22.83 16.84 -15.04
CA PRO A 179 21.68 17.56 -14.49
C PRO A 179 20.72 17.91 -15.62
N ARG A 180 19.44 17.70 -15.42
CA ARG A 180 18.44 18.34 -16.28
C ARG A 180 18.69 19.86 -16.19
N ALA A 181 18.80 20.54 -17.29
CA ALA A 181 19.26 21.94 -17.47
C ALA A 181 18.53 23.04 -16.68
N ARG A 182 17.67 22.70 -15.70
CA ARG A 182 16.85 23.61 -14.88
C ARG A 182 17.12 23.56 -13.38
N ILE A 183 18.09 22.76 -12.92
CA ILE A 183 18.40 22.63 -11.50
C ILE A 183 19.54 23.61 -11.19
N LYS A 184 19.28 24.63 -10.37
CA LYS A 184 20.33 25.46 -9.75
C LYS A 184 21.06 24.56 -8.74
N THR A 185 22.21 24.05 -9.11
CA THR A 185 23.06 23.28 -8.21
C THR A 185 23.70 24.19 -7.18
N ASN A 186 23.65 23.83 -5.90
CA ASN A 186 24.42 24.50 -4.88
C ASN A 186 25.94 24.41 -5.23
N PRO A 187 26.65 25.53 -5.43
CA PRO A 187 28.05 25.52 -5.86
C PRO A 187 29.00 24.90 -4.83
N GLU A 188 28.60 24.79 -3.56
CA GLU A 188 29.39 24.14 -2.51
C GLU A 188 29.27 22.61 -2.51
N LYS A 189 28.34 22.01 -3.30
CA LYS A 189 28.27 20.56 -3.47
C LYS A 189 29.48 20.05 -4.23
N LYS A 190 30.16 19.02 -3.69
CA LYS A 190 31.31 18.38 -4.35
C LYS A 190 30.91 17.57 -5.57
N ASN A 191 29.72 16.96 -5.52
CA ASN A 191 29.17 16.16 -6.60
C ASN A 191 27.68 16.45 -6.73
N ILE A 192 27.15 16.35 -7.93
CA ILE A 192 25.73 16.61 -8.21
C ILE A 192 24.80 15.63 -7.51
N THR A 193 25.26 14.40 -7.30
CA THR A 193 24.50 13.34 -6.62
C THR A 193 24.55 13.46 -5.10
N ASP A 194 25.37 14.36 -4.53
CA ASP A 194 25.44 14.57 -3.09
C ASP A 194 24.10 15.10 -2.58
N PHE A 195 23.67 14.61 -1.43
CA PHE A 195 22.37 14.95 -0.84
C PHE A 195 22.50 15.36 0.62
N ALA A 196 21.57 16.18 1.08
CA ALA A 196 21.61 16.73 2.43
C ALA A 196 21.27 15.68 3.48
N LEU A 197 22.11 15.59 4.52
CA LEU A 197 21.86 14.84 5.74
C LEU A 197 21.22 15.71 6.81
N TRP A 198 21.67 16.96 6.90
CA TRP A 198 21.17 17.96 7.85
C TRP A 198 21.24 19.34 7.22
N PHE A 199 20.11 20.02 7.13
CA PHE A 199 20.06 21.41 6.71
C PHE A 199 20.36 22.34 7.88
N LYS A 200 21.14 23.39 7.67
CA LYS A 200 21.38 24.44 8.64
C LYS A 200 20.34 25.57 8.48
N ALA A 201 19.87 26.10 9.58
CA ALA A 201 18.99 27.27 9.60
C ALA A 201 19.78 28.55 9.37
N THR A 202 20.40 28.74 8.18
CA THR A 202 21.21 29.88 7.76
C THR A 202 20.57 30.55 6.55
N GLY A 203 20.90 31.81 6.28
CA GLY A 203 20.38 32.55 5.12
C GLY A 203 18.85 32.54 5.05
N GLU A 204 18.29 32.28 3.88
CA GLU A 204 16.86 32.17 3.64
C GLU A 204 16.21 30.97 4.39
N LYS A 205 17.01 29.93 4.70
CA LYS A 205 16.59 28.76 5.44
C LYS A 205 16.32 29.02 6.93
N LYS A 206 16.65 30.21 7.47
CA LYS A 206 16.33 30.62 8.87
C LYS A 206 14.84 30.60 9.16
N THR A 207 13.99 30.75 8.16
CA THR A 207 12.53 30.81 8.29
C THR A 207 11.86 29.46 8.39
N HIS A 208 12.61 28.35 8.25
CA HIS A 208 12.04 27.00 8.38
C HIS A 208 11.39 26.81 9.75
N LEU A 209 10.11 26.41 9.76
CA LEU A 209 9.29 26.42 10.98
C LEU A 209 9.72 25.36 11.99
N MET A 210 10.28 24.24 11.56
CA MET A 210 10.71 23.15 12.44
C MET A 210 12.23 23.04 12.48
N GLN A 211 12.82 23.47 13.57
CA GLN A 211 14.26 23.47 13.78
C GLN A 211 14.62 22.81 15.11
N TRP A 212 15.75 22.12 15.14
CA TRP A 212 16.32 21.47 16.31
C TRP A 212 17.80 21.83 16.45
N ASN A 213 18.29 21.78 17.69
CA ASN A 213 19.73 21.93 17.95
C ASN A 213 20.47 20.66 17.50
N SER A 214 21.61 20.85 16.88
CA SER A 214 22.53 19.80 16.47
C SER A 214 23.97 20.24 16.69
N PRO A 215 24.98 19.34 16.57
CA PRO A 215 26.40 19.72 16.61
C PRO A 215 26.81 20.75 15.52
N TRP A 216 26.01 20.87 14.46
CA TRP A 216 26.24 21.75 13.31
C TRP A 216 25.41 23.04 13.38
N GLY A 217 24.84 23.33 14.54
CA GLY A 217 23.92 24.44 14.76
C GLY A 217 22.44 24.05 14.66
N LYS A 218 21.56 25.07 14.68
CA LYS A 218 20.12 24.87 14.48
C LYS A 218 19.84 24.45 13.04
N GLY A 219 18.88 23.52 12.88
CA GLY A 219 18.52 23.03 11.55
C GLY A 219 17.50 21.89 11.60
N TRP A 220 17.39 21.12 10.52
CA TRP A 220 16.48 19.98 10.40
C TRP A 220 17.09 18.88 9.54
N PRO A 221 16.65 17.60 9.69
CA PRO A 221 17.19 16.49 8.93
C PRO A 221 16.78 16.56 7.46
N GLY A 222 17.62 16.03 6.57
CA GLY A 222 17.22 15.65 5.22
C GLY A 222 16.17 14.54 5.23
N TRP A 223 15.49 14.35 4.12
CA TRP A 223 14.36 13.39 4.05
C TRP A 223 14.79 11.93 4.23
N HIS A 224 15.89 11.53 3.64
CA HIS A 224 16.32 10.13 3.59
C HIS A 224 16.81 9.59 4.94
N ILE A 225 17.44 10.44 5.76
CA ILE A 225 18.00 10.02 7.06
C ILE A 225 16.92 9.64 8.08
N GLU A 226 15.69 10.09 7.88
CA GLU A 226 14.57 9.73 8.72
C GLU A 226 14.32 8.22 8.71
N CYS A 227 14.16 7.64 7.50
CA CYS A 227 13.90 6.24 7.32
C CYS A 227 15.08 5.38 7.74
N SER A 228 16.31 5.77 7.38
CA SER A 228 17.53 5.06 7.78
C SER A 228 17.67 4.98 9.31
N ALA A 229 17.48 6.10 10.00
CA ALA A 229 17.63 6.15 11.46
C ALA A 229 16.46 5.46 12.19
N MET A 230 15.21 5.64 11.73
CA MET A 230 14.04 5.03 12.36
C MET A 230 13.99 3.52 12.15
N SER A 231 14.28 3.03 10.93
CA SER A 231 14.32 1.60 10.64
C SER A 231 15.40 0.90 11.48
N THR A 232 16.62 1.44 11.49
CA THR A 232 17.74 0.93 12.30
C THR A 232 17.40 0.90 13.80
N LYS A 233 16.77 1.97 14.33
CA LYS A 233 16.37 2.02 15.74
C LYS A 233 15.36 0.96 16.11
N HIS A 234 14.38 0.71 15.27
CA HIS A 234 13.25 -0.16 15.59
C HIS A 234 13.44 -1.62 15.18
N LEU A 235 14.21 -1.90 14.13
CA LEU A 235 14.41 -3.24 13.58
C LEU A 235 15.85 -3.74 13.75
N LYS A 236 16.81 -2.86 14.06
CA LYS A 236 18.25 -3.05 13.97
C LYS A 236 18.72 -3.06 12.50
N GLN A 237 20.01 -3.24 12.29
CA GLN A 237 20.65 -3.26 10.98
C GLN A 237 21.61 -4.46 10.88
N PRO A 238 21.51 -5.32 9.87
CA PRO A 238 20.43 -5.33 8.86
C PRO A 238 19.08 -5.81 9.44
N PHE A 239 17.99 -5.47 8.73
CA PHE A 239 16.70 -6.12 8.91
C PHE A 239 16.29 -6.87 7.65
N ASP A 240 15.15 -7.60 7.68
CA ASP A 240 14.86 -8.54 6.59
C ASP A 240 14.36 -7.83 5.33
N ILE A 241 13.27 -7.04 5.41
CA ILE A 241 12.58 -6.53 4.23
C ILE A 241 12.31 -5.04 4.34
N HIS A 242 12.66 -4.28 3.29
CA HIS A 242 12.28 -2.88 3.09
C HIS A 242 11.33 -2.76 1.89
N THR A 243 10.23 -1.99 2.04
CA THR A 243 9.24 -1.81 0.97
C THR A 243 8.94 -0.34 0.69
N GLY A 244 8.62 -0.03 -0.57
CA GLY A 244 8.16 1.28 -1.03
C GLY A 244 7.61 1.22 -2.45
N GLY A 245 7.29 2.36 -3.03
CA GLY A 245 7.00 2.49 -4.46
C GLY A 245 8.27 2.46 -5.32
N ILE A 246 8.13 2.18 -6.61
CA ILE A 246 9.27 2.21 -7.55
C ILE A 246 9.92 3.59 -7.66
N ASP A 247 9.18 4.65 -7.38
CA ASP A 247 9.65 6.03 -7.30
C ASP A 247 10.72 6.24 -6.22
N HIS A 248 10.76 5.42 -5.18
CA HIS A 248 11.80 5.49 -4.16
C HIS A 248 13.14 4.89 -4.61
N ILE A 249 13.16 4.04 -5.64
CA ILE A 249 14.37 3.34 -6.08
C ILE A 249 15.51 4.30 -6.46
N PRO A 250 15.28 5.32 -7.33
CA PRO A 250 16.39 6.11 -7.88
C PRO A 250 17.05 7.02 -6.83
N VAL A 251 16.30 7.51 -5.85
CA VAL A 251 16.79 8.50 -4.90
C VAL A 251 16.65 8.04 -3.45
N HIS A 252 15.41 7.90 -2.96
CA HIS A 252 15.14 7.73 -1.53
C HIS A 252 15.80 6.47 -0.96
N HIS A 253 15.50 5.30 -1.50
CA HIS A 253 16.06 4.02 -1.02
C HIS A 253 17.55 3.87 -1.35
N THR A 254 18.00 4.41 -2.49
CA THR A 254 19.43 4.48 -2.83
C THR A 254 20.20 5.26 -1.78
N ASN A 255 19.68 6.40 -1.32
CA ASN A 255 20.29 7.22 -0.30
C ASN A 255 20.21 6.57 1.10
N GLU A 256 19.13 5.88 1.41
CA GLU A 256 19.04 5.10 2.66
C GLU A 256 20.09 3.99 2.74
N ILE A 257 20.31 3.27 1.65
CA ILE A 257 21.39 2.24 1.55
C ILE A 257 22.74 2.91 1.80
N ALA A 258 22.99 4.03 1.14
CA ALA A 258 24.25 4.76 1.28
C ALA A 258 24.49 5.22 2.74
N GLN A 259 23.49 5.81 3.36
CA GLN A 259 23.56 6.27 4.76
C GLN A 259 23.83 5.12 5.73
N ALA A 260 23.12 3.99 5.58
CA ALA A 260 23.27 2.85 6.45
C ALA A 260 24.65 2.19 6.31
N GLN A 261 25.11 2.03 5.05
CA GLN A 261 26.42 1.46 4.75
C GLN A 261 27.55 2.37 5.27
N ALA A 262 27.45 3.68 5.03
CA ALA A 262 28.43 4.64 5.53
C ALA A 262 28.48 4.73 7.06
N ALA A 263 27.32 4.59 7.73
CA ALA A 263 27.25 4.65 9.19
C ALA A 263 27.81 3.39 9.88
N GLN A 264 27.52 2.20 9.37
CA GLN A 264 27.80 0.93 10.09
C GLN A 264 28.55 -0.13 9.26
N ASN A 265 28.91 0.15 8.04
CA ASN A 265 29.51 -0.80 7.08
C ASN A 265 28.72 -2.11 6.94
N LYS A 266 27.39 -2.01 6.96
CA LYS A 266 26.44 -3.12 6.84
C LYS A 266 25.27 -2.72 5.95
N PRO A 267 24.63 -3.67 5.22
CA PRO A 267 23.41 -3.38 4.48
C PRO A 267 22.29 -2.93 5.43
N LEU A 268 21.40 -2.08 4.96
CA LEU A 268 20.23 -1.66 5.73
C LEU A 268 19.21 -2.79 5.83
N ALA A 269 18.85 -3.38 4.69
CA ALA A 269 17.94 -4.50 4.58
C ALA A 269 18.47 -5.53 3.56
N ASN A 270 18.07 -6.80 3.73
CA ASN A 270 18.46 -7.88 2.83
C ASN A 270 17.58 -7.95 1.57
N TYR A 271 16.30 -7.64 1.70
CA TYR A 271 15.33 -7.68 0.61
C TYR A 271 14.69 -6.31 0.41
N TRP A 272 14.66 -5.85 -0.83
CA TRP A 272 14.04 -4.59 -1.24
C TRP A 272 12.90 -4.90 -2.21
N LEU A 273 11.67 -4.58 -1.82
CA LEU A 273 10.49 -4.86 -2.62
C LEU A 273 9.77 -3.55 -2.96
N HIS A 274 9.41 -3.40 -4.22
CA HIS A 274 8.78 -2.18 -4.72
C HIS A 274 7.52 -2.51 -5.51
N ASN A 275 6.46 -1.75 -5.24
CA ASN A 275 5.23 -1.82 -6.04
C ASN A 275 5.25 -0.79 -7.17
N GLU A 276 4.61 -1.16 -8.27
CA GLU A 276 4.41 -0.30 -9.43
C GLU A 276 3.35 0.77 -9.22
N PHE A 277 3.34 1.77 -10.11
CA PHE A 277 2.42 2.89 -10.07
C PHE A 277 0.96 2.48 -10.27
N LEU A 278 0.09 3.23 -9.63
CA LEU A 278 -1.31 3.36 -10.04
C LEU A 278 -1.37 4.43 -11.13
N ILE A 279 -1.77 4.02 -12.33
CA ILE A 279 -1.89 4.92 -13.48
C ILE A 279 -3.33 5.45 -13.53
N LEU A 280 -3.48 6.76 -13.50
CA LEU A 280 -4.76 7.42 -13.69
C LEU A 280 -4.95 7.74 -15.19
N ASP A 281 -6.10 7.44 -15.73
CA ASP A 281 -6.46 7.86 -17.08
C ASP A 281 -6.70 9.39 -17.08
N LYS A 282 -5.67 10.12 -17.51
CA LYS A 282 -5.64 11.58 -17.46
C LYS A 282 -6.73 12.24 -18.32
N GLU A 283 -7.09 11.66 -19.45
CA GLU A 283 -8.10 12.25 -20.36
C GLU A 283 -9.52 12.16 -19.79
N LYS A 284 -9.84 11.03 -19.14
CA LYS A 284 -11.13 10.86 -18.45
C LYS A 284 -11.18 11.61 -17.13
N MET A 285 -10.06 11.69 -16.41
CA MET A 285 -9.95 12.36 -15.11
C MET A 285 -9.93 13.89 -15.22
N ALA A 286 -9.31 14.46 -16.25
CA ALA A 286 -9.33 15.90 -16.52
C ALA A 286 -10.76 16.45 -16.75
N LYS A 287 -11.64 15.65 -17.35
CA LYS A 287 -13.06 15.99 -17.53
C LYS A 287 -13.86 15.99 -16.21
N SER A 288 -13.42 15.26 -15.19
CA SER A 288 -14.07 15.22 -13.88
C SER A 288 -13.49 16.21 -12.85
N GLY A 289 -12.42 16.93 -13.19
CA GLY A 289 -11.74 17.87 -12.28
C GLY A 289 -10.99 17.21 -11.10
N GLU A 290 -10.87 15.89 -11.07
CA GLU A 290 -10.39 15.10 -9.93
C GLU A 290 -8.95 14.62 -10.12
N GLY A 291 -7.97 15.53 -10.08
CA GLY A 291 -6.54 15.14 -10.12
C GLY A 291 -5.99 14.44 -8.85
N PHE A 292 -6.77 14.45 -7.74
CA PHE A 292 -6.33 13.92 -6.44
C PHE A 292 -7.43 13.08 -5.78
N ILE A 293 -7.41 11.77 -6.05
CA ILE A 293 -8.42 10.84 -5.54
C ILE A 293 -7.97 10.24 -4.20
N THR A 294 -8.81 10.38 -3.18
CA THR A 294 -8.62 9.81 -1.84
C THR A 294 -9.56 8.62 -1.61
N LEU A 295 -9.31 7.83 -0.54
CA LEU A 295 -10.25 6.79 -0.15
C LEU A 295 -11.62 7.39 0.25
N SER A 296 -11.61 8.54 0.91
CA SER A 296 -12.84 9.26 1.29
C SER A 296 -13.67 9.62 0.06
N SER A 297 -13.06 10.07 -1.05
CA SER A 297 -13.80 10.38 -2.28
C SER A 297 -14.44 9.13 -2.90
N LEU A 298 -13.79 7.96 -2.81
CA LEU A 298 -14.41 6.69 -3.24
C LEU A 298 -15.64 6.37 -2.38
N ILE A 299 -15.52 6.50 -1.06
CA ILE A 299 -16.62 6.24 -0.11
C ILE A 299 -17.79 7.19 -0.36
N THR A 300 -17.53 8.49 -0.55
CA THR A 300 -18.56 9.50 -0.85
C THR A 300 -19.31 9.18 -2.15
N LYS A 301 -18.64 8.58 -3.13
CA LYS A 301 -19.27 8.08 -4.38
C LYS A 301 -19.98 6.72 -4.21
N GLY A 302 -20.09 6.19 -3.00
CA GLY A 302 -20.81 4.95 -2.71
C GLY A 302 -19.99 3.66 -2.86
N PHE A 303 -18.69 3.75 -3.13
CA PHE A 303 -17.85 2.55 -3.24
C PHE A 303 -17.44 2.01 -1.87
N ASN A 304 -17.46 0.70 -1.74
CA ASN A 304 -16.89 0.03 -0.57
C ASN A 304 -15.35 0.13 -0.63
N PRO A 305 -14.68 0.52 0.46
CA PRO A 305 -13.20 0.54 0.52
C PRO A 305 -12.54 -0.76 0.07
N LEU A 306 -13.16 -1.91 0.37
CA LEU A 306 -12.66 -3.23 -0.04
C LEU A 306 -12.78 -3.48 -1.54
N ALA A 307 -13.61 -2.73 -2.29
CA ALA A 307 -13.61 -2.78 -3.75
C ALA A 307 -12.29 -2.25 -4.31
N TYR A 308 -11.77 -1.16 -3.73
CA TYR A 308 -10.45 -0.67 -4.09
C TYR A 308 -9.34 -1.66 -3.72
N ARG A 309 -9.45 -2.31 -2.54
CA ARG A 309 -8.54 -3.39 -2.19
C ARG A 309 -8.63 -4.55 -3.20
N TYR A 310 -9.82 -4.97 -3.60
CA TYR A 310 -10.03 -6.01 -4.60
C TYR A 310 -9.42 -5.63 -5.95
N LEU A 311 -9.61 -4.39 -6.40
CA LEU A 311 -8.96 -3.85 -7.60
C LEU A 311 -7.44 -3.94 -7.51
N CYS A 312 -6.84 -3.60 -6.36
CA CYS A 312 -5.39 -3.75 -6.17
C CYS A 312 -4.92 -5.21 -6.21
N LEU A 313 -5.75 -6.16 -5.73
CA LEU A 313 -5.43 -7.59 -5.76
C LEU A 313 -5.53 -8.20 -7.16
N SER A 314 -6.31 -7.60 -8.08
CA SER A 314 -6.48 -8.10 -9.45
C SER A 314 -5.27 -7.86 -10.36
N ALA A 315 -4.29 -7.07 -9.92
CA ALA A 315 -3.03 -6.88 -10.62
C ALA A 315 -1.84 -7.28 -9.73
N HIS A 316 -0.81 -7.85 -10.35
CA HIS A 316 0.42 -8.14 -9.61
C HIS A 316 1.05 -6.85 -9.10
N TYR A 317 1.61 -6.85 -7.88
CA TYR A 317 2.14 -5.62 -7.27
C TYR A 317 3.25 -4.95 -8.09
N ARG A 318 4.03 -5.72 -8.88
CA ARG A 318 5.08 -5.23 -9.79
C ARG A 318 4.60 -4.85 -11.19
N SER A 319 3.30 -4.91 -11.43
CA SER A 319 2.70 -4.46 -12.69
C SER A 319 1.99 -3.13 -12.47
N PRO A 320 2.04 -2.20 -13.43
CA PRO A 320 1.20 -1.01 -13.38
C PRO A 320 -0.28 -1.40 -13.24
N LEU A 321 -1.04 -0.63 -12.47
CA LEU A 321 -2.48 -0.81 -12.32
C LEU A 321 -3.18 0.44 -12.86
N SER A 322 -3.99 0.28 -13.88
CA SER A 322 -4.83 1.36 -14.41
C SER A 322 -6.06 1.55 -13.52
N PHE A 323 -6.24 2.76 -13.01
CA PHE A 323 -7.44 3.15 -12.28
C PHE A 323 -8.38 3.90 -13.22
N SER A 324 -9.61 3.45 -13.27
CA SER A 324 -10.76 4.18 -13.82
C SER A 324 -11.99 3.89 -12.93
N TRP A 325 -13.03 4.71 -13.07
CA TRP A 325 -14.28 4.48 -12.34
C TRP A 325 -14.97 3.19 -12.80
N GLU A 326 -14.82 2.83 -14.06
CA GLU A 326 -15.32 1.58 -14.64
C GLU A 326 -14.61 0.36 -14.03
N ASN A 327 -13.28 0.39 -13.92
CA ASN A 327 -12.51 -0.69 -13.29
C ASN A 327 -12.84 -0.84 -11.81
N LEU A 328 -13.05 0.27 -11.09
CA LEU A 328 -13.48 0.22 -9.70
C LEU A 328 -14.90 -0.32 -9.57
N THR A 329 -15.81 0.06 -10.48
CA THR A 329 -17.19 -0.49 -10.53
C THR A 329 -17.16 -1.99 -10.79
N ALA A 330 -16.34 -2.47 -11.71
CA ALA A 330 -16.17 -3.90 -11.97
C ALA A 330 -15.66 -4.63 -10.72
N ALA A 331 -14.68 -4.06 -10.02
CA ALA A 331 -14.17 -4.61 -8.75
C ALA A 331 -15.24 -4.62 -7.65
N GLN A 332 -16.08 -3.58 -7.57
CA GLN A 332 -17.21 -3.52 -6.63
C GLN A 332 -18.25 -4.60 -6.94
N ASN A 333 -18.59 -4.78 -8.23
CA ASN A 333 -19.55 -5.81 -8.65
C ASN A 333 -19.03 -7.22 -8.35
N ALA A 334 -17.73 -7.47 -8.62
CA ALA A 334 -17.10 -8.74 -8.29
C ALA A 334 -17.14 -9.01 -6.77
N LEU A 335 -16.81 -8.01 -5.96
CA LEU A 335 -16.87 -8.13 -4.50
C LEU A 335 -18.30 -8.36 -3.99
N ASN A 336 -19.30 -7.65 -4.55
CA ASN A 336 -20.70 -7.83 -4.20
C ASN A 336 -21.18 -9.24 -4.55
N ASN A 337 -20.83 -9.74 -5.73
CA ASN A 337 -21.16 -11.11 -6.14
C ASN A 337 -20.53 -12.15 -5.19
N LEU A 338 -19.25 -12.00 -4.85
CA LEU A 338 -18.59 -12.83 -3.83
C LEU A 338 -19.34 -12.82 -2.51
N ASN A 339 -19.67 -11.63 -2.01
CA ASN A 339 -20.37 -11.46 -0.74
C ASN A 339 -21.75 -12.12 -0.77
N ASN A 340 -22.49 -11.97 -1.87
CA ASN A 340 -23.82 -12.59 -2.05
C ASN A 340 -23.73 -14.12 -2.05
N LEU A 341 -22.78 -14.70 -2.79
CA LEU A 341 -22.58 -16.15 -2.82
C LEU A 341 -22.16 -16.69 -1.45
N ILE A 342 -21.18 -16.05 -0.80
CA ILE A 342 -20.68 -16.47 0.51
C ILE A 342 -21.75 -16.33 1.60
N SER A 343 -22.63 -15.32 1.52
CA SER A 343 -23.71 -15.11 2.50
C SER A 343 -24.70 -16.29 2.57
N GLN A 344 -24.81 -17.07 1.47
CA GLN A 344 -25.67 -18.24 1.36
C GLN A 344 -25.00 -19.54 1.82
N TYR A 345 -23.65 -19.50 2.06
CA TYR A 345 -22.94 -20.71 2.44
C TYR A 345 -23.23 -21.08 3.91
N PRO A 346 -23.35 -22.40 4.21
CA PRO A 346 -23.56 -22.85 5.58
C PRO A 346 -22.35 -22.58 6.47
N GLN A 347 -22.43 -22.99 7.73
CA GLN A 347 -21.28 -22.90 8.64
C GLN A 347 -20.08 -23.65 8.06
N PRO A 348 -18.86 -23.09 8.22
CA PRO A 348 -17.64 -23.70 7.69
C PRO A 348 -17.40 -25.08 8.34
N SER A 349 -16.91 -26.02 7.55
CA SER A 349 -16.52 -27.36 8.00
C SER A 349 -15.01 -27.60 7.82
N LYS A 350 -14.61 -28.63 7.10
CA LYS A 350 -13.20 -28.94 6.82
C LYS A 350 -12.70 -28.20 5.59
N ILE A 351 -11.47 -27.71 5.65
CA ILE A 351 -10.75 -27.07 4.54
C ILE A 351 -10.49 -28.11 3.44
N ILE A 352 -10.49 -27.68 2.19
CA ILE A 352 -10.10 -28.48 1.04
C ILE A 352 -8.59 -28.33 0.85
N GLU A 353 -7.83 -29.22 1.49
CA GLU A 353 -6.36 -29.12 1.55
C GLU A 353 -5.65 -29.03 0.19
N PRO A 354 -6.03 -29.78 -0.88
CA PRO A 354 -5.41 -29.63 -2.20
C PRO A 354 -5.53 -28.19 -2.73
N ILE A 355 -6.72 -27.58 -2.65
CA ILE A 355 -6.96 -26.21 -3.14
C ILE A 355 -6.23 -25.17 -2.27
N LYS A 356 -6.20 -25.38 -0.95
CA LYS A 356 -5.39 -24.53 -0.05
C LYS A 356 -3.90 -24.61 -0.40
N LYS A 357 -3.38 -25.79 -0.72
CA LYS A 357 -1.98 -25.97 -1.12
C LYS A 357 -1.68 -25.27 -2.45
N GLU A 358 -2.59 -25.34 -3.41
CA GLU A 358 -2.50 -24.61 -4.67
C GLU A 358 -2.46 -23.09 -4.44
N PHE A 359 -3.41 -22.56 -3.65
CA PHE A 359 -3.43 -21.15 -3.24
C PHE A 359 -2.11 -20.73 -2.57
N LEU A 360 -1.60 -21.52 -1.62
CA LEU A 360 -0.35 -21.23 -0.93
C LEU A 360 0.84 -21.25 -1.89
N THR A 361 0.88 -22.16 -2.84
CA THR A 361 1.94 -22.23 -3.86
C THR A 361 1.93 -20.98 -4.73
N THR A 362 0.75 -20.57 -5.17
CA THR A 362 0.55 -19.38 -6.00
C THR A 362 0.93 -18.10 -5.26
N ILE A 363 0.42 -17.88 -4.06
CA ILE A 363 0.72 -16.66 -3.31
C ILE A 363 2.19 -16.60 -2.82
N ASN A 364 2.84 -17.73 -2.66
CA ASN A 364 4.26 -17.83 -2.34
C ASN A 364 5.17 -17.60 -3.56
N ASN A 365 4.64 -17.52 -4.75
CA ASN A 365 5.38 -17.15 -5.95
C ASN A 365 5.33 -15.64 -6.17
N ASP A 366 6.03 -14.90 -5.32
CA ASP A 366 6.15 -13.45 -5.44
C ASP A 366 4.82 -12.69 -5.26
N LEU A 367 4.01 -13.14 -4.31
CA LEU A 367 2.73 -12.52 -3.95
C LEU A 367 1.73 -12.46 -5.13
N ASP A 368 1.62 -13.54 -5.89
CA ASP A 368 0.71 -13.63 -7.04
C ASP A 368 -0.76 -13.57 -6.60
N THR A 369 -1.25 -12.36 -6.35
CA THR A 369 -2.65 -12.12 -5.93
C THR A 369 -3.65 -12.32 -7.07
N PRO A 370 -3.36 -12.00 -8.35
CA PRO A 370 -4.25 -12.35 -9.47
C PRO A 370 -4.49 -13.87 -9.57
N GLY A 371 -3.42 -14.66 -9.52
CA GLY A 371 -3.55 -16.12 -9.51
C GLY A 371 -4.32 -16.64 -8.29
N ALA A 372 -4.09 -16.04 -7.12
CA ALA A 372 -4.85 -16.38 -5.91
C ALA A 372 -6.35 -16.04 -6.04
N LEU A 373 -6.73 -14.94 -6.70
CA LEU A 373 -8.12 -14.60 -7.01
C LEU A 373 -8.73 -15.58 -8.02
N ALA A 374 -7.97 -16.05 -9.01
CA ALA A 374 -8.44 -17.07 -9.96
C ALA A 374 -8.82 -18.36 -9.22
N ILE A 375 -7.93 -18.87 -8.36
CA ILE A 375 -8.19 -20.05 -7.54
C ILE A 375 -9.43 -19.87 -6.64
N LEU A 376 -9.63 -18.68 -6.09
CA LEU A 376 -10.82 -18.35 -5.31
C LEU A 376 -12.10 -18.49 -6.14
N TRP A 377 -12.12 -17.94 -7.36
CA TRP A 377 -13.28 -18.03 -8.25
C TRP A 377 -13.53 -19.46 -8.75
N ASP A 378 -12.47 -20.22 -9.03
CA ASP A 378 -12.58 -21.62 -9.42
C ASP A 378 -13.15 -22.47 -8.28
N LEU A 379 -12.73 -22.22 -7.04
CA LEU A 379 -13.32 -22.85 -5.86
C LEU A 379 -14.82 -22.54 -5.76
N ILE A 380 -15.24 -21.30 -5.98
CA ILE A 380 -16.65 -20.89 -5.93
C ILE A 380 -17.49 -21.64 -6.99
N LYS A 381 -16.97 -21.74 -8.21
CA LYS A 381 -17.63 -22.42 -9.34
C LYS A 381 -17.60 -23.94 -9.25
N SER A 382 -16.71 -24.53 -8.45
CA SER A 382 -16.53 -25.98 -8.35
C SER A 382 -17.78 -26.69 -7.77
N ASN A 383 -17.87 -28.01 -7.93
CA ASN A 383 -18.91 -28.84 -7.34
C ASN A 383 -18.64 -29.24 -5.87
N GLN A 384 -17.66 -28.61 -5.21
CA GLN A 384 -17.36 -28.92 -3.81
C GLN A 384 -18.50 -28.49 -2.86
N PRO A 385 -18.70 -29.17 -1.73
CA PRO A 385 -19.72 -28.79 -0.75
C PRO A 385 -19.52 -27.36 -0.21
N ASN A 386 -20.60 -26.59 -0.14
CA ASN A 386 -20.54 -25.17 0.23
C ASN A 386 -19.95 -24.91 1.64
N ASN A 387 -20.13 -25.83 2.61
CA ASN A 387 -19.50 -25.71 3.92
C ASN A 387 -17.97 -25.89 3.87
N LYS A 388 -17.46 -26.73 2.96
CA LYS A 388 -16.02 -26.88 2.72
C LYS A 388 -15.47 -25.67 1.95
N LYS A 389 -16.23 -25.17 0.94
CA LYS A 389 -15.89 -23.92 0.26
C LYS A 389 -15.74 -22.80 1.26
N MET A 390 -16.71 -22.61 2.16
CA MET A 390 -16.68 -21.56 3.19
C MET A 390 -15.43 -21.66 4.06
N ALA A 391 -15.10 -22.85 4.56
CA ALA A 391 -13.89 -23.05 5.36
C ALA A 391 -12.61 -22.67 4.61
N THR A 392 -12.53 -23.05 3.32
CA THR A 392 -11.36 -22.78 2.47
C THR A 392 -11.25 -21.29 2.12
N LEU A 393 -12.38 -20.61 1.83
CA LEU A 393 -12.42 -19.17 1.57
C LEU A 393 -11.98 -18.34 2.78
N LEU A 394 -12.33 -18.76 4.00
CA LEU A 394 -11.86 -18.11 5.22
C LEU A 394 -10.34 -18.25 5.41
N GLU A 395 -9.76 -19.37 4.96
CA GLU A 395 -8.30 -19.50 4.93
C GLU A 395 -7.67 -18.52 3.93
N PHE A 396 -8.23 -18.40 2.72
CA PHE A 396 -7.77 -17.45 1.71
C PHE A 396 -7.86 -16.00 2.19
N ASP A 397 -8.93 -15.68 2.93
CA ASP A 397 -9.16 -14.33 3.45
C ASP A 397 -8.12 -13.89 4.50
N LYS A 398 -7.43 -14.82 5.14
CA LYS A 398 -6.27 -14.48 6.00
C LYS A 398 -5.21 -13.72 5.22
N VAL A 399 -5.07 -14.00 3.90
CA VAL A 399 -4.16 -13.35 2.97
C VAL A 399 -4.84 -12.21 2.22
N LEU A 400 -6.00 -12.46 1.60
CA LEU A 400 -6.68 -11.49 0.74
C LEU A 400 -7.25 -10.29 1.52
N GLY A 401 -7.73 -10.53 2.75
CA GLY A 401 -8.21 -9.49 3.66
C GLY A 401 -9.49 -8.79 3.19
N LEU A 402 -10.40 -9.52 2.56
CA LEU A 402 -11.69 -9.04 2.04
C LEU A 402 -12.83 -9.12 3.06
N LYS A 403 -12.52 -9.54 4.32
CA LYS A 403 -13.46 -9.64 5.45
C LYS A 403 -14.62 -10.63 5.23
N PHE A 404 -14.38 -11.77 4.60
CA PHE A 404 -15.41 -12.81 4.40
C PHE A 404 -16.06 -13.28 5.70
N ASN A 405 -15.31 -13.26 6.81
CA ASN A 405 -15.82 -13.58 8.14
C ASN A 405 -16.81 -12.53 8.72
N LYS A 406 -16.97 -11.38 8.09
CA LYS A 406 -17.88 -10.29 8.49
C LYS A 406 -19.15 -10.23 7.62
N ILE A 407 -19.25 -11.07 6.60
CA ILE A 407 -20.43 -11.13 5.75
C ILE A 407 -21.59 -11.65 6.59
N LYS A 408 -22.62 -10.82 6.70
CA LYS A 408 -23.85 -11.23 7.40
C LYS A 408 -24.53 -12.31 6.57
N LYS A 409 -24.90 -13.41 7.21
CA LYS A 409 -25.76 -14.41 6.58
C LYS A 409 -27.09 -13.77 6.23
N THR A 410 -27.38 -13.69 4.97
CA THR A 410 -28.69 -13.27 4.49
C THR A 410 -29.54 -14.53 4.47
N SER A 411 -30.36 -14.77 5.48
CA SER A 411 -31.56 -15.56 5.24
C SER A 411 -32.37 -14.72 4.25
N LEU A 412 -32.31 -15.03 2.96
CA LEU A 412 -33.23 -14.48 1.98
C LEU A 412 -34.63 -14.83 2.47
N LYS A 413 -35.25 -13.94 3.23
CA LYS A 413 -36.70 -14.00 3.39
C LYS A 413 -37.27 -13.66 2.00
N ILE A 414 -37.46 -14.66 1.19
CA ILE A 414 -38.20 -14.51 -0.07
C ILE A 414 -39.62 -14.15 0.33
N PRO A 415 -40.12 -12.97 -0.04
CA PRO A 415 -41.51 -12.63 0.23
C PRO A 415 -42.45 -13.72 -0.27
N ASP A 416 -43.52 -13.95 0.45
CA ASP A 416 -44.45 -15.02 0.05
C ASP A 416 -45.13 -14.75 -1.30
N GLU A 417 -45.22 -13.49 -1.69
CA GLU A 417 -45.64 -13.05 -3.02
C GLU A 417 -44.70 -13.61 -4.10
N ILE A 418 -43.38 -13.44 -3.95
CA ILE A 418 -42.37 -13.96 -4.90
C ILE A 418 -42.39 -15.49 -4.98
N LYS A 419 -42.60 -16.15 -3.85
CA LYS A 419 -42.77 -17.62 -3.84
C LYS A 419 -44.01 -18.06 -4.63
N LYS A 420 -45.13 -17.34 -4.47
CA LYS A 420 -46.37 -17.59 -5.21
C LYS A 420 -46.17 -17.38 -6.72
N LEU A 421 -45.55 -16.28 -7.10
CA LEU A 421 -45.22 -15.96 -8.50
C LEU A 421 -44.28 -17.01 -9.10
N SER A 422 -43.25 -17.42 -8.38
CA SER A 422 -42.31 -18.47 -8.83
C SER A 422 -43.03 -19.80 -9.06
N LYS A 423 -43.94 -20.20 -8.15
CA LYS A 423 -44.73 -21.44 -8.28
C LYS A 423 -45.68 -21.36 -9.47
N LYS A 424 -46.39 -20.24 -9.65
CA LYS A 424 -47.28 -20.00 -10.79
C LYS A 424 -46.53 -20.06 -12.12
N ARG A 425 -45.31 -19.48 -12.20
CA ARG A 425 -44.47 -19.61 -13.38
C ARG A 425 -44.09 -21.07 -13.67
N GLU A 426 -43.78 -21.85 -12.66
CA GLU A 426 -43.42 -23.26 -12.83
C GLU A 426 -44.59 -24.07 -13.35
N GLU A 427 -45.80 -23.85 -12.85
CA GLU A 427 -47.04 -24.46 -13.32
C GLU A 427 -47.33 -24.09 -14.79
N LEU A 428 -47.17 -22.85 -15.20
CA LEU A 428 -47.31 -22.39 -16.58
C LEU A 428 -46.30 -23.03 -17.53
N ARG A 429 -45.06 -23.24 -17.09
CA ARG A 429 -44.03 -23.93 -17.87
C ARG A 429 -44.35 -25.39 -18.06
N GLN A 430 -44.88 -26.06 -17.04
CA GLN A 430 -45.38 -27.47 -17.16
C GLN A 430 -46.51 -27.56 -18.18
N GLN A 431 -47.36 -26.53 -18.27
CA GLN A 431 -48.42 -26.42 -19.24
C GLN A 431 -47.95 -25.93 -20.64
N LYS A 432 -46.62 -25.73 -20.82
CA LYS A 432 -46.02 -25.19 -22.05
C LYS A 432 -46.49 -23.81 -22.45
N LYS A 433 -47.02 -23.02 -21.51
CA LYS A 433 -47.45 -21.62 -21.68
C LYS A 433 -46.30 -20.64 -21.50
N TRP A 434 -45.38 -20.68 -22.46
CA TRP A 434 -44.08 -20.00 -22.31
C TRP A 434 -44.21 -18.48 -22.19
N SER A 435 -45.10 -17.83 -23.00
CA SER A 435 -45.30 -16.39 -22.96
C SER A 435 -45.82 -15.87 -21.61
N GLU A 436 -46.78 -16.61 -20.99
CA GLU A 436 -47.29 -16.25 -19.66
C GLU A 436 -46.24 -16.48 -18.56
N ALA A 437 -45.40 -17.51 -18.72
CA ALA A 437 -44.30 -17.76 -17.78
C ALA A 437 -43.22 -16.66 -17.83
N ASP A 438 -42.95 -16.11 -19.03
CA ASP A 438 -42.00 -15.03 -19.21
C ASP A 438 -42.52 -13.69 -18.63
N GLN A 439 -43.82 -13.41 -18.77
CA GLN A 439 -44.44 -12.23 -18.10
C GLN A 439 -44.27 -12.30 -16.57
N ILE A 440 -44.47 -13.46 -15.97
CA ILE A 440 -44.23 -13.61 -14.51
C ILE A 440 -42.77 -13.43 -14.15
N ARG A 441 -41.86 -13.86 -15.02
CA ARG A 441 -40.43 -13.60 -14.81
C ARG A 441 -40.11 -12.12 -14.76
N GLU A 442 -40.64 -11.33 -15.72
CA GLU A 442 -40.51 -9.89 -15.73
C GLU A 442 -41.15 -9.21 -14.51
N GLU A 443 -42.27 -9.71 -14.03
CA GLU A 443 -42.93 -9.22 -12.81
C GLU A 443 -42.05 -9.44 -11.58
N ILE A 444 -41.43 -10.61 -11.47
CA ILE A 444 -40.48 -10.93 -10.41
C ILE A 444 -39.22 -10.03 -10.50
N GLU A 445 -38.73 -9.76 -11.71
CA GLU A 445 -37.59 -8.86 -11.95
C GLU A 445 -37.91 -7.41 -11.53
N LYS A 446 -39.12 -6.91 -11.81
CA LYS A 446 -39.61 -5.60 -11.34
C LYS A 446 -39.66 -5.50 -9.82
N LEU A 447 -39.84 -6.62 -9.12
CA LEU A 447 -39.82 -6.69 -7.67
C LEU A 447 -38.40 -6.89 -7.08
N SER A 448 -37.37 -6.72 -7.92
CA SER A 448 -35.94 -6.84 -7.56
C SER A 448 -35.52 -8.28 -7.17
N PHE A 449 -36.13 -9.29 -7.81
CA PHE A 449 -35.74 -10.70 -7.71
C PHE A 449 -35.52 -11.26 -9.09
N SER A 450 -34.60 -12.24 -9.20
CA SER A 450 -34.40 -13.02 -10.44
C SER A 450 -34.65 -14.51 -10.19
N ILE A 451 -35.01 -15.20 -11.27
CA ILE A 451 -35.24 -16.64 -11.23
C ILE A 451 -34.25 -17.35 -12.15
N GLU A 452 -33.62 -18.39 -11.61
CA GLU A 452 -32.70 -19.27 -12.32
C GLU A 452 -33.26 -20.72 -12.26
N ASP A 453 -33.49 -21.31 -13.42
CA ASP A 453 -33.93 -22.69 -13.51
C ASP A 453 -32.73 -23.63 -13.36
N THR A 454 -32.78 -24.52 -12.38
CA THR A 454 -31.74 -25.51 -12.14
C THR A 454 -32.29 -26.92 -12.20
N PRO A 455 -31.45 -27.95 -12.42
CA PRO A 455 -31.89 -29.35 -12.38
C PRO A 455 -32.55 -29.77 -11.06
N LYS A 456 -32.40 -28.97 -10.00
CA LYS A 456 -32.98 -29.19 -8.66
C LYS A 456 -34.18 -28.32 -8.36
N GLY A 457 -34.73 -27.61 -9.37
CA GLY A 457 -35.85 -26.69 -9.23
C GLY A 457 -35.47 -25.23 -9.44
N THR A 458 -36.46 -24.34 -9.34
CA THR A 458 -36.31 -22.90 -9.56
C THR A 458 -35.61 -22.26 -8.34
N LYS A 459 -34.51 -21.58 -8.61
CA LYS A 459 -33.78 -20.81 -7.61
C LYS A 459 -34.14 -19.32 -7.72
N ILE A 460 -34.53 -18.70 -6.60
CA ILE A 460 -34.89 -17.28 -6.52
C ILE A 460 -33.70 -16.54 -5.92
N ASN A 461 -33.22 -15.52 -6.60
CA ASN A 461 -32.14 -14.65 -6.15
C ASN A 461 -32.67 -13.21 -6.03
N LYS A 462 -32.13 -12.41 -5.11
CA LYS A 462 -32.41 -10.98 -5.03
C LYS A 462 -31.43 -10.27 -5.98
N ILE A 463 -31.97 -9.38 -6.85
CA ILE A 463 -31.16 -8.55 -7.76
C ILE A 463 -30.51 -7.42 -6.97
#